data_540391b5a582cb130f2dd234df2d5ae7
#
_entry.id   540391b5a582cb130f2dd234df2d5ae7
#
_cell.length_a   1.000
_cell.length_b   1.000
_cell.length_c   1.000
_cell.angle_alpha   90.00
_cell.angle_beta   90.00
_cell.angle_gamma   90.00
#
_symmetry.space_group_name_H-M   'P 1'
#
loop_
_entity.id
_entity.type
_entity.pdbx_description
1 polymer ?
#
loop_
_entity_poly.entity_id
_entity_poly.type
_entity_poly.pdbx_seq_one_letter_code
_entity_poly.pdbx_strand_id
1 'polypeptide(L)'
;MDTICKCLLCCLPVFQVVIVLLYLSVLLGLYVLPLYITSPCIMDPRTLKPRPEVFGHQGVPMLAPENTLWSFQRALQMNVTGLEADVAISVDGVPFLMHDLTLRRTTNVDEVFPDRKTKAASWFNWTDLQQLNAGEWFLRNDPFWTASSMSQKERNLTSKQRVCSLEQLLKMASDHNITVVVRLRRPPRDHPFNSTWINETLQVVQNSGLLQSLVMWTQDDEREQVKQWAPGFIQTSLVKHSPEHLRSSGIRGLLLRYNQVDANEITNFSNNNISLTLYTVNEPWLFSMLWCSGVSAVSSEAPHILRKVPSPIWLMSPRTYQLIWVSADLISFAVVIGIFVLQNYHMIRYRMSGIRSYNPEQIMLSAAVRTSSRDINVMKEKLIFSASVMAPPSASFV
;
A
#
# COMPACT_ATOMS: atom_id res chain seq x y z
N MET A 1 -46.78 -15.54 35.22
CA MET A 1 -45.97 -16.17 34.14
C MET A 1 -46.59 -16.06 32.76
N ASP A 2 -47.89 -15.92 32.63
CA ASP A 2 -48.58 -15.85 31.32
C ASP A 2 -48.40 -14.52 30.53
N THR A 3 -48.14 -13.41 31.19
CA THR A 3 -48.01 -12.12 30.53
C THR A 3 -46.67 -11.97 29.83
N ILE A 4 -45.59 -12.53 30.39
CA ILE A 4 -44.24 -12.49 29.81
C ILE A 4 -44.14 -13.39 28.58
N CYS A 5 -44.82 -14.55 28.61
CA CYS A 5 -44.82 -15.46 27.47
C CYS A 5 -45.59 -14.92 26.26
N LYS A 6 -46.68 -14.18 26.48
CA LYS A 6 -47.43 -13.50 25.41
C LYS A 6 -46.66 -12.37 24.79
N CYS A 7 -45.86 -11.62 25.59
CA CYS A 7 -45.00 -10.55 25.07
C CYS A 7 -43.84 -11.08 24.23
N LEU A 8 -43.20 -12.20 24.61
CA LEU A 8 -42.14 -12.85 23.82
C LEU A 8 -42.67 -13.40 22.47
N LEU A 9 -43.86 -14.02 22.46
CA LEU A 9 -44.47 -14.54 21.23
C LEU A 9 -44.88 -13.44 20.25
N CYS A 10 -45.30 -12.25 20.73
CA CYS A 10 -45.59 -11.09 19.89
C CYS A 10 -44.32 -10.40 19.39
N CYS A 11 -43.19 -10.43 20.11
CA CYS A 11 -41.94 -9.80 19.70
C CYS A 11 -41.19 -10.63 18.66
N LEU A 12 -41.33 -11.95 18.62
CA LEU A 12 -40.63 -12.82 17.65
C LEU A 12 -40.91 -12.47 16.18
N PRO A 13 -42.18 -12.27 15.73
CA PRO A 13 -42.43 -11.89 14.32
C PRO A 13 -41.94 -10.48 14.00
N VAL A 14 -42.03 -9.54 14.94
CA VAL A 14 -41.49 -8.17 14.75
C VAL A 14 -39.98 -8.21 14.61
N PHE A 15 -39.28 -8.97 15.46
CA PHE A 15 -37.83 -9.15 15.39
C PHE A 15 -37.38 -9.78 14.07
N GLN A 16 -38.10 -10.82 13.60
CA GLN A 16 -37.84 -11.42 12.29
C GLN A 16 -38.04 -10.44 11.14
N VAL A 17 -39.11 -9.65 11.16
CA VAL A 17 -39.35 -8.61 10.15
C VAL A 17 -38.25 -7.57 10.16
N VAL A 18 -37.78 -7.11 11.32
CA VAL A 18 -36.66 -6.16 11.45
C VAL A 18 -35.39 -6.72 10.85
N ILE A 19 -35.05 -7.99 11.16
CA ILE A 19 -33.87 -8.65 10.59
C ILE A 19 -33.96 -8.73 9.06
N VAL A 20 -35.12 -9.12 8.52
CA VAL A 20 -35.32 -9.22 7.08
C VAL A 20 -35.19 -7.84 6.41
N LEU A 21 -35.77 -6.82 7.00
CA LEU A 21 -35.66 -5.44 6.48
C LEU A 21 -34.21 -4.93 6.52
N LEU A 22 -33.50 -5.22 7.61
CA LEU A 22 -32.08 -4.85 7.74
C LEU A 22 -31.22 -5.60 6.70
N TYR A 23 -31.48 -6.88 6.48
CA TYR A 23 -30.81 -7.67 5.46
C TYR A 23 -31.09 -7.12 4.05
N LEU A 24 -32.35 -6.82 3.74
CA LEU A 24 -32.72 -6.24 2.44
C LEU A 24 -32.11 -4.87 2.23
N SER A 25 -32.05 -4.03 3.28
CA SER A 25 -31.41 -2.70 3.18
C SER A 25 -29.90 -2.80 2.93
N VAL A 26 -29.21 -3.76 3.58
CA VAL A 26 -27.78 -4.03 3.32
C VAL A 26 -27.59 -4.53 1.89
N LEU A 27 -28.41 -5.48 1.42
CA LEU A 27 -28.37 -5.94 0.04
C LEU A 27 -28.57 -4.78 -0.96
N LEU A 28 -29.62 -3.98 -0.76
CA LEU A 28 -29.88 -2.83 -1.61
C LEU A 28 -28.69 -1.86 -1.62
N GLY A 29 -28.08 -1.63 -0.45
CA GLY A 29 -26.86 -0.83 -0.34
C GLY A 29 -25.70 -1.39 -1.17
N LEU A 30 -25.48 -2.69 -1.12
CA LEU A 30 -24.42 -3.35 -1.89
C LEU A 30 -24.63 -3.29 -3.40
N TYR A 31 -25.86 -3.32 -3.87
CA TYR A 31 -26.20 -3.17 -5.30
C TYR A 31 -26.09 -1.72 -5.80
N VAL A 32 -26.47 -0.76 -4.97
CA VAL A 32 -26.59 0.65 -5.38
C VAL A 32 -25.31 1.43 -5.14
N LEU A 33 -24.58 1.14 -4.03
CA LEU A 33 -23.38 1.88 -3.64
C LEU A 33 -22.28 1.93 -4.72
N PRO A 34 -21.95 0.82 -5.43
CA PRO A 34 -20.93 0.84 -6.46
C PRO A 34 -21.21 1.84 -7.60
N LEU A 35 -22.48 2.08 -7.92
CA LEU A 35 -22.85 3.04 -8.98
C LEU A 35 -22.55 4.50 -8.63
N TYR A 36 -22.34 4.79 -7.34
CA TYR A 36 -21.99 6.13 -6.83
C TYR A 36 -20.49 6.27 -6.51
N ILE A 37 -19.71 5.21 -6.67
CA ILE A 37 -18.26 5.30 -6.47
C ILE A 37 -17.66 6.18 -7.57
N THR A 38 -16.99 7.24 -7.13
CA THR A 38 -16.21 8.10 -8.01
C THR A 38 -14.73 7.72 -7.91
N SER A 39 -14.10 7.43 -9.04
CA SER A 39 -12.67 7.20 -9.13
C SER A 39 -12.09 8.09 -10.22
N PRO A 40 -10.89 8.66 -10.02
CA PRO A 40 -10.22 9.44 -11.06
C PRO A 40 -10.06 8.67 -12.37
N CYS A 41 -9.92 7.33 -12.31
CA CYS A 41 -9.75 6.48 -13.49
C CYS A 41 -11.07 6.08 -14.18
N ILE A 42 -12.23 6.48 -13.64
CA ILE A 42 -13.51 6.38 -14.34
C ILE A 42 -13.68 7.67 -15.17
N MET A 43 -12.99 7.71 -16.30
CA MET A 43 -12.93 8.88 -17.18
C MET A 43 -12.87 8.45 -18.64
N ASP A 44 -13.12 9.39 -19.57
CA ASP A 44 -12.90 9.11 -20.99
C ASP A 44 -11.39 8.90 -21.23
N PRO A 45 -10.96 7.74 -21.76
CA PRO A 45 -9.54 7.50 -22.05
C PRO A 45 -8.88 8.56 -22.94
N ARG A 46 -9.64 9.26 -23.75
CA ARG A 46 -9.14 10.35 -24.61
C ARG A 46 -8.70 11.59 -23.83
N THR A 47 -9.20 11.77 -22.61
CA THR A 47 -8.87 12.91 -21.74
C THR A 47 -7.73 12.59 -20.77
N LEU A 48 -7.17 11.37 -20.83
CA LEU A 48 -6.08 10.96 -19.98
C LEU A 48 -4.85 11.86 -20.22
N LYS A 49 -4.31 12.38 -19.13
CA LYS A 49 -3.08 13.19 -19.16
C LYS A 49 -1.86 12.33 -19.53
N PRO A 50 -0.76 12.93 -19.99
CA PRO A 50 0.48 12.20 -20.21
C PRO A 50 0.88 11.37 -19.00
N ARG A 51 1.64 10.31 -19.24
CA ARG A 51 2.16 9.47 -18.15
C ARG A 51 3.02 10.31 -17.20
N PRO A 52 2.83 10.21 -15.87
CA PRO A 52 3.67 10.88 -14.91
C PRO A 52 5.15 10.48 -15.07
N GLU A 53 6.02 11.44 -14.90
CA GLU A 53 7.45 11.17 -14.77
C GLU A 53 7.71 10.33 -13.52
N VAL A 54 8.75 9.49 -13.56
CA VAL A 54 9.12 8.66 -12.42
C VAL A 54 10.51 9.03 -11.96
N PHE A 55 10.60 9.54 -10.74
CA PHE A 55 11.86 9.87 -10.07
C PHE A 55 12.26 8.74 -9.13
N GLY A 56 13.56 8.48 -9.07
CA GLY A 56 14.13 7.56 -8.09
C GLY A 56 14.27 8.24 -6.74
N HIS A 57 13.43 7.85 -5.77
CA HIS A 57 13.49 8.32 -4.38
C HIS A 57 14.73 7.75 -3.69
N GLN A 58 15.76 8.57 -3.46
CA GLN A 58 17.07 8.13 -2.95
C GLN A 58 17.74 7.06 -3.84
N GLY A 59 17.44 7.08 -5.16
CA GLY A 59 17.79 6.06 -6.12
C GLY A 59 16.71 4.99 -6.30
N VAL A 60 17.03 3.72 -6.00
CA VAL A 60 16.10 2.58 -6.01
C VAL A 60 16.25 1.79 -4.71
N PRO A 61 15.78 2.29 -3.56
CA PRO A 61 15.97 1.65 -2.26
C PRO A 61 15.50 0.20 -2.19
N MET A 62 14.51 -0.18 -2.99
CA MET A 62 14.08 -1.59 -3.04
C MET A 62 15.10 -2.55 -3.67
N LEU A 63 16.09 -2.05 -4.42
CA LEU A 63 17.07 -2.88 -5.13
C LEU A 63 18.52 -2.57 -4.79
N ALA A 64 18.79 -1.49 -4.05
CA ALA A 64 20.15 -1.07 -3.70
C ALA A 64 20.12 -0.12 -2.50
N PRO A 65 21.21 0.02 -1.72
CA PRO A 65 21.23 0.89 -0.54
C PRO A 65 20.91 2.34 -0.90
N GLU A 66 19.94 2.94 -0.19
CA GLU A 66 19.50 4.32 -0.39
C GLU A 66 20.65 5.33 -0.37
N ASN A 67 20.53 6.42 -1.13
CA ASN A 67 21.50 7.52 -1.18
C ASN A 67 22.95 7.08 -1.49
N THR A 68 23.14 5.97 -2.22
CA THR A 68 24.44 5.52 -2.71
C THR A 68 24.56 5.63 -4.23
N LEU A 69 25.79 5.73 -4.74
CA LEU A 69 26.03 5.77 -6.18
C LEU A 69 25.42 4.57 -6.91
N TRP A 70 25.52 3.39 -6.31
CA TRP A 70 24.95 2.16 -6.88
C TRP A 70 23.42 2.26 -7.01
N SER A 71 22.75 2.80 -5.99
CA SER A 71 21.29 3.01 -6.04
C SER A 71 20.89 3.96 -7.18
N PHE A 72 21.61 5.05 -7.37
CA PHE A 72 21.36 5.99 -8.46
C PHE A 72 21.66 5.37 -9.83
N GLN A 73 22.76 4.62 -9.97
CA GLN A 73 23.07 3.90 -11.21
C GLN A 73 21.98 2.90 -11.57
N ARG A 74 21.43 2.19 -10.58
CA ARG A 74 20.30 1.28 -10.77
C ARG A 74 19.05 2.04 -11.20
N ALA A 75 18.78 3.21 -10.61
CA ALA A 75 17.65 4.05 -11.01
C ALA A 75 17.76 4.46 -12.48
N LEU A 76 18.94 4.89 -12.92
CA LEU A 76 19.21 5.22 -14.35
C LEU A 76 18.96 4.03 -15.29
N GLN A 77 19.35 2.81 -14.88
CA GLN A 77 19.07 1.58 -15.64
C GLN A 77 17.56 1.29 -15.75
N MET A 78 16.74 1.84 -14.83
CA MET A 78 15.28 1.76 -14.87
C MET A 78 14.64 2.90 -15.67
N ASN A 79 15.46 3.74 -16.37
CA ASN A 79 15.01 4.88 -17.15
C ASN A 79 14.11 5.82 -16.35
N VAL A 80 14.52 6.16 -15.13
CA VAL A 80 13.88 7.25 -14.37
C VAL A 80 14.17 8.59 -15.04
N THR A 81 13.29 9.56 -14.87
CA THR A 81 13.44 10.91 -15.44
C THR A 81 14.08 11.89 -14.48
N GLY A 82 14.21 11.51 -13.19
CA GLY A 82 14.85 12.29 -12.16
C GLY A 82 15.35 11.44 -11.00
N LEU A 83 16.26 12.01 -10.21
CA LEU A 83 16.80 11.43 -8.99
C LEU A 83 16.53 12.38 -7.83
N GLU A 84 16.01 11.87 -6.74
CA GLU A 84 15.80 12.60 -5.50
C GLU A 84 16.85 12.17 -4.47
N ALA A 85 17.48 13.15 -3.81
CA ALA A 85 18.53 12.92 -2.84
C ALA A 85 18.36 13.79 -1.60
N ASP A 86 18.59 13.20 -0.42
CA ASP A 86 18.61 13.91 0.85
C ASP A 86 20.03 14.37 1.15
N VAL A 87 20.23 15.68 1.24
CA VAL A 87 21.54 16.29 1.40
C VAL A 87 21.73 16.84 2.80
N ALA A 88 22.79 16.43 3.46
CA ALA A 88 23.33 16.99 4.69
C ALA A 88 24.70 17.63 4.41
N ILE A 89 25.21 18.43 5.36
CA ILE A 89 26.55 19.01 5.26
C ILE A 89 27.44 18.49 6.41
N SER A 90 28.67 18.11 6.10
CA SER A 90 29.66 17.65 7.06
C SER A 90 30.23 18.82 7.89
N VAL A 91 30.92 18.51 9.00
CA VAL A 91 31.50 19.54 9.87
C VAL A 91 32.60 20.38 9.18
N ASP A 92 33.19 19.86 8.11
CA ASP A 92 34.17 20.52 7.24
C ASP A 92 33.57 21.09 5.94
N GLY A 93 32.22 21.17 5.86
CA GLY A 93 31.52 21.92 4.80
C GLY A 93 31.25 21.13 3.52
N VAL A 94 31.42 19.81 3.50
CA VAL A 94 31.15 18.98 2.31
C VAL A 94 29.70 18.52 2.30
N PRO A 95 28.88 18.86 1.27
CA PRO A 95 27.55 18.29 1.11
C PRO A 95 27.60 16.81 0.75
N PHE A 96 26.88 15.97 1.51
CA PHE A 96 26.83 14.53 1.33
C PHE A 96 25.39 13.99 1.47
N LEU A 97 25.16 12.76 1.04
CA LEU A 97 23.82 12.19 0.95
C LEU A 97 23.52 11.33 2.18
N MET A 98 22.48 11.72 2.92
CA MET A 98 22.04 11.02 4.12
C MET A 98 20.60 11.39 4.48
N HIS A 99 19.70 10.41 4.56
CA HIS A 99 18.31 10.63 4.97
C HIS A 99 18.18 10.86 6.47
N ASP A 100 18.81 10.02 7.29
CA ASP A 100 18.64 10.05 8.73
C ASP A 100 19.48 11.15 9.41
N LEU A 101 19.07 11.54 10.61
CA LEU A 101 19.86 12.47 11.41
C LEU A 101 21.21 11.86 11.84
N THR A 102 21.24 10.55 12.08
CA THR A 102 22.44 9.78 12.49
C THR A 102 22.85 8.77 11.42
N LEU A 103 24.07 8.29 11.48
CA LEU A 103 24.62 7.35 10.50
C LEU A 103 24.28 5.86 10.78
N ARG A 104 23.61 5.56 11.91
CA ARG A 104 23.50 4.19 12.44
C ARG A 104 22.72 3.21 11.57
N ARG A 105 21.63 3.65 10.95
CA ARG A 105 20.74 2.74 10.20
C ARG A 105 21.38 2.26 8.91
N THR A 106 22.08 3.14 8.21
CA THR A 106 22.55 2.91 6.85
C THR A 106 24.06 2.82 6.71
N THR A 107 24.80 2.79 7.84
CA THR A 107 26.25 2.62 7.83
C THR A 107 26.73 1.72 8.98
N ASN A 108 28.01 1.34 8.92
CA ASN A 108 28.69 0.62 10.01
C ASN A 108 29.36 1.56 11.02
N VAL A 109 28.78 2.72 11.30
CA VAL A 109 29.33 3.71 12.25
C VAL A 109 29.50 3.15 13.66
N ASP A 110 28.65 2.20 14.07
CA ASP A 110 28.74 1.53 15.37
C ASP A 110 30.05 0.72 15.53
N GLU A 111 30.61 0.24 14.43
CA GLU A 111 31.86 -0.53 14.37
C GLU A 111 33.09 0.38 14.23
N VAL A 112 33.00 1.39 13.34
CA VAL A 112 34.15 2.25 13.00
C VAL A 112 34.34 3.38 14.01
N PHE A 113 33.23 3.97 14.50
CA PHE A 113 33.25 5.11 15.45
C PHE A 113 32.28 4.89 16.63
N PRO A 114 32.48 3.86 17.47
CA PRO A 114 31.53 3.49 18.53
C PRO A 114 31.21 4.62 19.50
N ASP A 115 32.19 5.48 19.81
CA ASP A 115 32.01 6.61 20.73
C ASP A 115 31.18 7.75 20.16
N ARG A 116 31.05 7.82 18.83
CA ARG A 116 30.33 8.87 18.11
C ARG A 116 29.07 8.37 17.41
N LYS A 117 28.69 7.12 17.58
CA LYS A 117 27.58 6.47 16.86
C LYS A 117 26.22 7.16 16.98
N THR A 118 25.99 7.89 18.06
CA THR A 118 24.74 8.63 18.31
C THR A 118 24.80 10.09 17.88
N LYS A 119 25.96 10.59 17.45
CA LYS A 119 26.09 11.95 16.94
C LYS A 119 25.35 12.13 15.63
N ALA A 120 24.83 13.33 15.39
CA ALA A 120 24.27 13.66 14.09
C ALA A 120 25.35 13.51 12.98
N ALA A 121 24.90 13.06 11.82
CA ALA A 121 25.76 12.82 10.66
C ALA A 121 26.59 14.06 10.26
N SER A 122 26.03 15.26 10.44
CA SER A 122 26.69 16.54 10.15
C SER A 122 27.92 16.82 11.05
N TRP A 123 28.07 16.15 12.19
CA TRP A 123 29.24 16.31 13.08
C TRP A 123 30.43 15.41 12.71
N PHE A 124 30.36 14.72 11.59
CA PHE A 124 31.48 13.98 11.04
C PHE A 124 32.13 14.82 9.91
N ASN A 125 33.45 14.75 9.82
CA ASN A 125 34.15 15.32 8.67
C ASN A 125 34.04 14.38 7.46
N TRP A 126 34.30 14.90 6.28
CA TRP A 126 34.18 14.10 5.06
C TRP A 126 35.12 12.89 5.03
N THR A 127 36.33 13.04 5.55
CA THR A 127 37.31 11.94 5.63
C THR A 127 36.80 10.79 6.50
N ASP A 128 36.12 11.07 7.62
CA ASP A 128 35.48 10.05 8.45
C ASP A 128 34.33 9.37 7.71
N LEU A 129 33.46 10.17 7.05
CA LEU A 129 32.31 9.64 6.31
C LEU A 129 32.73 8.69 5.18
N GLN A 130 33.87 8.98 4.53
CA GLN A 130 34.42 8.11 3.47
C GLN A 130 34.93 6.76 3.98
N GLN A 131 35.22 6.61 5.29
CA GLN A 131 35.63 5.34 5.88
C GLN A 131 34.45 4.39 6.12
N LEU A 132 33.24 4.94 6.18
CA LEU A 132 32.04 4.16 6.50
C LEU A 132 31.56 3.34 5.30
N ASN A 133 31.16 2.12 5.60
CA ASN A 133 30.44 1.27 4.67
C ASN A 133 28.94 1.60 4.74
N ALA A 134 28.35 1.94 3.59
CA ALA A 134 26.94 2.29 3.46
C ALA A 134 26.13 1.21 2.69
N GLY A 135 26.70 0.04 2.48
CA GLY A 135 26.09 -1.01 1.66
C GLY A 135 25.77 -2.30 2.39
N GLU A 136 26.63 -2.73 3.34
CA GLU A 136 26.46 -4.02 4.03
C GLU A 136 25.17 -4.13 4.84
N TRP A 137 24.72 -3.03 5.46
CA TRP A 137 23.47 -3.00 6.20
C TRP A 137 22.29 -3.46 5.35
N PHE A 138 22.27 -3.10 4.06
CA PHE A 138 21.21 -3.48 3.13
C PHE A 138 21.17 -4.98 2.91
N LEU A 139 22.31 -5.63 2.73
CA LEU A 139 22.42 -7.08 2.56
C LEU A 139 22.09 -7.84 3.84
N ARG A 140 22.47 -7.28 5.00
CA ARG A 140 22.27 -7.90 6.32
C ARG A 140 20.82 -7.79 6.79
N ASN A 141 20.21 -6.63 6.63
CA ASN A 141 18.87 -6.35 7.13
C ASN A 141 17.77 -6.69 6.12
N ASP A 142 18.12 -6.74 4.84
CA ASP A 142 17.21 -6.99 3.70
C ASP A 142 15.84 -6.29 3.86
N PRO A 143 15.81 -4.94 3.92
CA PRO A 143 14.62 -4.19 4.32
C PRO A 143 13.43 -4.37 3.39
N PHE A 144 13.66 -4.86 2.18
CA PHE A 144 12.64 -5.07 1.16
C PHE A 144 12.55 -6.52 0.67
N TRP A 145 13.22 -7.47 1.33
CA TRP A 145 13.28 -8.89 0.96
C TRP A 145 13.77 -9.14 -0.48
N THR A 146 14.62 -8.26 -0.97
CA THR A 146 15.15 -8.30 -2.34
C THR A 146 16.60 -8.80 -2.42
N ALA A 147 17.33 -8.78 -1.31
CA ALA A 147 18.73 -9.18 -1.27
C ALA A 147 18.93 -10.65 -1.70
N SER A 148 17.98 -11.54 -1.40
CA SER A 148 18.05 -12.96 -1.80
C SER A 148 18.01 -13.13 -3.33
N SER A 149 17.37 -12.24 -4.06
CA SER A 149 17.27 -12.28 -5.53
C SER A 149 18.46 -11.65 -6.26
N MET A 150 19.36 -10.98 -5.53
CA MET A 150 20.55 -10.34 -6.11
C MET A 150 21.56 -11.37 -6.60
N SER A 151 22.13 -11.12 -7.77
CA SER A 151 23.30 -11.83 -8.27
C SER A 151 24.53 -11.59 -7.39
N GLN A 152 25.52 -12.49 -7.42
CA GLN A 152 26.75 -12.30 -6.66
C GLN A 152 27.50 -11.01 -7.04
N LYS A 153 27.44 -10.62 -8.30
CA LYS A 153 28.00 -9.35 -8.78
C LYS A 153 27.32 -8.15 -8.11
N GLU A 154 25.99 -8.14 -8.05
CA GLU A 154 25.22 -7.07 -7.41
C GLU A 154 25.48 -7.02 -5.90
N ARG A 155 25.54 -8.17 -5.22
CA ARG A 155 25.91 -8.24 -3.80
C ARG A 155 27.29 -7.64 -3.55
N ASN A 156 28.28 -7.96 -4.39
CA ASN A 156 29.63 -7.42 -4.27
C ASN A 156 29.69 -5.90 -4.53
N LEU A 157 28.87 -5.38 -5.45
CA LEU A 157 28.74 -3.95 -5.67
C LEU A 157 28.07 -3.25 -4.50
N THR A 158 26.98 -3.86 -4.00
CA THR A 158 26.23 -3.35 -2.85
C THR A 158 27.10 -3.31 -1.59
N SER A 159 27.81 -4.38 -1.25
CA SER A 159 28.63 -4.47 -0.02
C SER A 159 29.77 -3.44 0.03
N LYS A 160 30.20 -2.92 -1.11
CA LYS A 160 31.31 -1.96 -1.21
C LYS A 160 30.87 -0.51 -1.25
N GLN A 161 29.57 -0.23 -1.14
CA GLN A 161 29.07 1.14 -1.19
C GLN A 161 29.54 1.94 0.03
N ARG A 162 29.84 3.20 -0.23
CA ARG A 162 30.24 4.19 0.77
C ARG A 162 29.26 5.33 0.81
N VAL A 163 29.38 6.20 1.79
CA VAL A 163 28.62 7.45 1.83
C VAL A 163 28.96 8.26 0.57
N CYS A 164 27.93 8.70 -0.13
CA CYS A 164 28.04 9.43 -1.39
C CYS A 164 28.07 10.94 -1.14
N SER A 165 28.95 11.70 -1.83
CA SER A 165 28.86 13.16 -1.83
C SER A 165 27.81 13.66 -2.83
N LEU A 166 27.31 14.88 -2.60
CA LEU A 166 26.42 15.54 -3.56
C LEU A 166 27.13 15.72 -4.91
N GLU A 167 28.41 16.09 -4.92
CA GLU A 167 29.21 16.25 -6.13
C GLU A 167 29.23 14.99 -7.00
N GLN A 168 29.41 13.81 -6.39
CA GLN A 168 29.40 12.54 -7.11
C GLN A 168 28.04 12.25 -7.77
N LEU A 169 26.94 12.53 -7.08
CA LEU A 169 25.60 12.41 -7.65
C LEU A 169 25.39 13.38 -8.83
N LEU A 170 25.75 14.65 -8.63
CA LEU A 170 25.54 15.69 -9.63
C LEU A 170 26.37 15.44 -10.89
N LYS A 171 27.60 14.95 -10.75
CA LYS A 171 28.42 14.53 -11.89
C LYS A 171 27.74 13.42 -12.69
N MET A 172 27.25 12.37 -11.99
CA MET A 172 26.50 11.31 -12.63
C MET A 172 25.23 11.83 -13.33
N ALA A 173 24.50 12.75 -12.70
CA ALA A 173 23.30 13.35 -13.26
C ALA A 173 23.63 14.22 -14.51
N SER A 174 24.74 14.94 -14.48
CA SER A 174 25.24 15.72 -15.62
C SER A 174 25.61 14.84 -16.80
N ASP A 175 26.32 13.72 -16.56
CA ASP A 175 26.71 12.76 -17.60
C ASP A 175 25.50 12.11 -18.29
N HIS A 176 24.36 12.02 -17.60
CA HIS A 176 23.12 11.41 -18.11
C HIS A 176 22.04 12.42 -18.47
N ASN A 177 22.30 13.71 -18.26
CA ASN A 177 21.35 14.81 -18.51
C ASN A 177 19.99 14.57 -17.83
N ILE A 178 19.99 14.26 -16.51
CA ILE A 178 18.82 13.87 -15.74
C ILE A 178 18.52 14.89 -14.63
N THR A 179 17.23 15.08 -14.34
CA THR A 179 16.77 15.98 -13.27
C THR A 179 17.21 15.50 -11.88
N VAL A 180 17.66 16.43 -11.04
CA VAL A 180 17.98 16.14 -9.62
C VAL A 180 17.10 16.99 -8.71
N VAL A 181 16.41 16.32 -7.81
CA VAL A 181 15.66 16.93 -6.71
C VAL A 181 16.59 16.98 -5.50
N VAL A 182 16.97 18.20 -5.11
CA VAL A 182 17.89 18.43 -3.99
C VAL A 182 17.08 18.76 -2.74
N ARG A 183 17.00 17.79 -1.81
CA ARG A 183 16.34 17.96 -0.52
C ARG A 183 17.39 18.25 0.55
N LEU A 184 17.49 19.51 0.94
CA LEU A 184 18.48 19.92 1.92
C LEU A 184 17.97 19.75 3.34
N ARG A 185 18.84 19.24 4.20
CA ARG A 185 18.63 19.23 5.65
C ARG A 185 19.47 20.31 6.30
N ARG A 186 18.80 21.19 7.04
CA ARG A 186 19.49 22.20 7.84
C ARG A 186 20.36 21.52 8.91
N PRO A 187 21.64 21.90 9.04
CA PRO A 187 22.51 21.39 10.08
C PRO A 187 22.08 21.90 11.47
N PRO A 188 22.57 21.30 12.58
CA PRO A 188 22.33 21.77 13.93
C PRO A 188 22.72 23.24 14.13
N ARG A 189 22.09 23.93 15.10
CA ARG A 189 22.32 25.37 15.34
C ARG A 189 23.77 25.74 15.60
N ASP A 190 24.51 24.88 16.33
CA ASP A 190 25.91 25.10 16.68
C ASP A 190 26.89 24.61 15.61
N HIS A 191 26.39 24.19 14.46
CA HIS A 191 27.22 23.70 13.38
C HIS A 191 28.00 24.84 12.70
N PRO A 192 29.31 24.67 12.40
CA PRO A 192 30.13 25.71 11.79
C PRO A 192 29.52 26.33 10.53
N PHE A 193 28.82 25.53 9.72
CA PHE A 193 28.20 25.96 8.47
C PHE A 193 26.69 26.24 8.61
N ASN A 194 26.15 26.43 9.81
CA ASN A 194 24.71 26.69 9.97
C ASN A 194 24.23 27.98 9.28
N SER A 195 25.12 28.95 9.08
CA SER A 195 24.82 30.21 8.35
C SER A 195 25.15 30.18 6.87
N THR A 196 25.97 29.24 6.40
CA THR A 196 26.49 29.22 5.01
C THR A 196 26.18 27.92 4.26
N TRP A 197 25.50 26.95 4.90
CA TRP A 197 25.23 25.62 4.34
C TRP A 197 24.51 25.65 2.98
N ILE A 198 23.62 26.62 2.76
CA ILE A 198 22.93 26.81 1.49
C ILE A 198 23.96 27.25 0.42
N ASN A 199 24.80 28.21 0.75
CA ASN A 199 25.82 28.71 -0.15
C ASN A 199 26.85 27.64 -0.52
N GLU A 200 27.33 26.86 0.46
CA GLU A 200 28.25 25.74 0.22
C GLU A 200 27.62 24.71 -0.72
N THR A 201 26.36 24.37 -0.48
CA THR A 201 25.65 23.42 -1.34
C THR A 201 25.43 23.98 -2.73
N LEU A 202 25.05 25.27 -2.85
CA LEU A 202 24.82 25.94 -4.11
C LEU A 202 26.08 25.97 -4.97
N GLN A 203 27.25 26.26 -4.37
CA GLN A 203 28.54 26.24 -5.07
C GLN A 203 28.82 24.86 -5.67
N VAL A 204 28.59 23.77 -4.91
CA VAL A 204 28.76 22.39 -5.41
C VAL A 204 27.84 22.13 -6.59
N VAL A 205 26.56 22.56 -6.51
CA VAL A 205 25.62 22.39 -7.62
C VAL A 205 26.05 23.19 -8.87
N GLN A 206 26.47 24.43 -8.71
CA GLN A 206 26.90 25.26 -9.82
C GLN A 206 28.19 24.74 -10.49
N ASN A 207 29.12 24.20 -9.70
CA ASN A 207 30.38 23.66 -10.19
C ASN A 207 30.28 22.27 -10.82
N SER A 208 29.13 21.60 -10.66
CA SER A 208 28.92 20.20 -11.12
C SER A 208 28.80 20.07 -12.64
N GLY A 209 28.55 21.17 -13.36
CA GLY A 209 28.27 21.16 -14.80
C GLY A 209 26.85 20.74 -15.17
N LEU A 210 26.00 20.40 -14.19
CA LEU A 210 24.60 20.08 -14.45
C LEU A 210 23.82 21.33 -14.87
N LEU A 211 23.00 21.21 -15.92
CA LEU A 211 22.16 22.31 -16.38
C LEU A 211 21.21 22.78 -15.26
N GLN A 212 21.16 24.10 -15.04
CA GLN A 212 20.30 24.67 -13.99
C GLN A 212 18.82 24.25 -14.13
N SER A 213 18.34 24.09 -15.35
CA SER A 213 16.97 23.64 -15.64
C SER A 213 16.67 22.20 -15.21
N LEU A 214 17.69 21.42 -14.86
CA LEU A 214 17.58 20.06 -14.35
C LEU A 214 17.70 19.99 -12.81
N VAL A 215 17.82 21.13 -12.14
CA VAL A 215 17.88 21.19 -10.67
C VAL A 215 16.55 21.63 -10.11
N MET A 216 15.90 20.76 -9.34
CA MET A 216 14.72 21.06 -8.53
C MET A 216 15.17 21.42 -7.12
N TRP A 217 15.09 22.70 -6.79
CA TRP A 217 15.52 23.25 -5.50
C TRP A 217 14.33 23.30 -4.55
N THR A 218 14.41 22.59 -3.42
CA THR A 218 13.27 22.43 -2.51
C THR A 218 13.36 23.27 -1.24
N GLN A 219 14.51 23.92 -0.96
CA GLN A 219 14.72 24.67 0.27
C GLN A 219 14.04 26.04 0.22
N ASP A 220 13.29 26.37 1.28
CA ASP A 220 12.60 27.65 1.40
C ASP A 220 13.51 28.74 1.98
N ASP A 221 14.46 28.36 2.85
CA ASP A 221 15.42 29.31 3.42
C ASP A 221 16.24 29.96 2.29
N GLU A 222 16.45 31.27 2.36
CA GLU A 222 17.22 32.06 1.40
C GLU A 222 16.78 31.92 -0.07
N ARG A 223 15.55 31.52 -0.33
CA ARG A 223 15.02 31.25 -1.67
C ARG A 223 15.24 32.43 -2.65
N GLU A 224 15.00 33.64 -2.21
CA GLU A 224 15.18 34.83 -3.07
C GLU A 224 16.64 35.03 -3.49
N GLN A 225 17.56 34.72 -2.60
CA GLN A 225 19.00 34.78 -2.89
C GLN A 225 19.41 33.66 -3.86
N VAL A 226 18.90 32.46 -3.66
CA VAL A 226 19.13 31.34 -4.58
C VAL A 226 18.60 31.64 -5.98
N LYS A 227 17.42 32.27 -6.10
CA LYS A 227 16.89 32.71 -7.40
C LYS A 227 17.81 33.72 -8.12
N GLN A 228 18.45 34.61 -7.37
CA GLN A 228 19.38 35.56 -7.93
C GLN A 228 20.68 34.90 -8.43
N TRP A 229 21.19 33.92 -7.67
CA TRP A 229 22.43 33.22 -7.99
C TRP A 229 22.28 32.10 -9.01
N ALA A 230 21.11 31.45 -9.02
CA ALA A 230 20.82 30.34 -9.91
C ALA A 230 19.37 30.46 -10.48
N PRO A 231 19.14 31.44 -11.38
CA PRO A 231 17.80 31.76 -11.89
C PRO A 231 17.17 30.62 -12.72
N GLY A 232 17.98 29.70 -13.21
CA GLY A 232 17.52 28.54 -13.98
C GLY A 232 16.99 27.37 -13.13
N PHE A 233 17.16 27.40 -11.80
CA PHE A 233 16.67 26.34 -10.94
C PHE A 233 15.14 26.30 -10.92
N ILE A 234 14.58 25.08 -10.95
CA ILE A 234 13.15 24.86 -10.76
C ILE A 234 12.84 25.01 -9.28
N GLN A 235 12.23 26.15 -8.91
CA GLN A 235 11.85 26.40 -7.54
C GLN A 235 10.68 25.50 -7.14
N THR A 236 10.89 24.66 -6.14
CA THR A 236 9.92 23.67 -5.64
C THR A 236 9.70 23.88 -4.14
N SER A 237 8.49 23.69 -3.64
CA SER A 237 8.20 23.73 -2.20
C SER A 237 7.82 22.36 -1.67
N LEU A 238 8.18 22.08 -0.42
CA LEU A 238 7.78 20.90 0.34
C LEU A 238 6.49 21.16 1.16
N VAL A 239 6.01 22.40 1.12
CA VAL A 239 4.82 22.85 1.86
C VAL A 239 3.71 23.21 0.87
N LYS A 240 2.52 22.71 1.16
CA LYS A 240 1.33 23.04 0.37
C LYS A 240 0.89 24.48 0.63
N HIS A 241 0.79 25.26 -0.43
CA HIS A 241 0.27 26.64 -0.44
C HIS A 241 -0.78 26.79 -1.54
N SER A 242 -1.50 27.91 -1.53
CA SER A 242 -2.45 28.19 -2.61
C SER A 242 -1.70 28.45 -3.93
N PRO A 243 -2.31 28.13 -5.09
CA PRO A 243 -1.69 28.37 -6.39
C PRO A 243 -1.26 29.84 -6.60
N GLU A 244 -2.01 30.80 -6.05
CA GLU A 244 -1.72 32.24 -6.14
C GLU A 244 -0.43 32.57 -5.37
N HIS A 245 -0.29 32.03 -4.14
CA HIS A 245 0.90 32.21 -3.33
C HIS A 245 2.15 31.61 -4.00
N LEU A 246 2.03 30.41 -4.53
CA LEU A 246 3.14 29.74 -5.23
C LEU A 246 3.61 30.55 -6.43
N ARG A 247 2.69 31.07 -7.22
CA ARG A 247 3.03 31.92 -8.38
C ARG A 247 3.71 33.24 -7.97
N SER A 248 3.14 33.94 -6.97
CA SER A 248 3.72 35.21 -6.48
C SER A 248 5.12 35.01 -5.91
N SER A 249 5.39 33.86 -5.32
CA SER A 249 6.71 33.45 -4.81
C SER A 249 7.64 32.85 -5.88
N GLY A 250 7.19 32.76 -7.15
CA GLY A 250 7.97 32.17 -8.24
C GLY A 250 8.22 30.66 -8.12
N ILE A 251 7.41 29.96 -7.29
CA ILE A 251 7.47 28.51 -7.10
C ILE A 251 6.66 27.85 -8.20
N ARG A 252 7.29 26.96 -8.96
CA ARG A 252 6.67 26.24 -10.08
C ARG A 252 6.39 24.78 -9.80
N GLY A 253 6.98 24.23 -8.72
CA GLY A 253 6.83 22.83 -8.32
C GLY A 253 6.41 22.66 -6.88
N LEU A 254 5.70 21.57 -6.60
CA LEU A 254 5.44 21.06 -5.27
C LEU A 254 5.94 19.62 -5.18
N LEU A 255 6.58 19.27 -4.08
CA LEU A 255 6.98 17.92 -3.73
C LEU A 255 6.30 17.55 -2.42
N LEU A 256 5.24 16.75 -2.48
CA LEU A 256 4.38 16.44 -1.35
C LEU A 256 4.18 14.93 -1.16
N ARG A 257 3.80 14.51 0.03
CA ARG A 257 3.33 13.12 0.22
C ARG A 257 2.02 12.90 -0.52
N TYR A 258 1.84 11.73 -1.12
CA TYR A 258 0.65 11.41 -1.92
C TYR A 258 -0.67 11.56 -1.15
N ASN A 259 -0.66 11.40 0.18
CA ASN A 259 -1.84 11.51 1.04
C ASN A 259 -2.14 12.95 1.53
N GLN A 260 -1.38 13.94 1.10
CA GLN A 260 -1.58 15.35 1.47
C GLN A 260 -2.45 16.11 0.48
N VAL A 261 -2.78 15.51 -0.65
CA VAL A 261 -3.56 16.13 -1.72
C VAL A 261 -4.63 15.17 -2.23
N ASP A 262 -5.78 15.71 -2.57
CA ASP A 262 -6.85 14.98 -3.23
C ASP A 262 -6.85 15.20 -4.75
N ALA A 263 -7.72 14.47 -5.49
CA ALA A 263 -7.79 14.54 -6.94
C ALA A 263 -8.22 15.95 -7.45
N ASN A 264 -9.03 16.68 -6.70
CA ASN A 264 -9.48 18.03 -7.08
C ASN A 264 -8.33 19.02 -6.91
N GLU A 265 -7.57 18.91 -5.82
CA GLU A 265 -6.38 19.73 -5.59
C GLU A 265 -5.30 19.47 -6.66
N ILE A 266 -5.07 18.21 -7.03
CA ILE A 266 -4.13 17.85 -8.11
C ILE A 266 -4.54 18.53 -9.41
N THR A 267 -5.82 18.46 -9.76
CA THR A 267 -6.36 19.12 -10.96
C THR A 267 -6.23 20.64 -10.87
N ASN A 268 -6.46 21.22 -9.69
CA ASN A 268 -6.31 22.65 -9.47
C ASN A 268 -4.87 23.12 -9.66
N PHE A 269 -3.88 22.43 -9.10
CA PHE A 269 -2.46 22.73 -9.29
C PHE A 269 -2.06 22.60 -10.77
N SER A 270 -2.48 21.52 -11.44
CA SER A 270 -2.23 21.30 -12.86
C SER A 270 -2.79 22.44 -13.73
N ASN A 271 -4.02 22.87 -13.47
CA ASN A 271 -4.65 23.98 -14.22
C ASN A 271 -3.96 25.33 -13.98
N ASN A 272 -3.25 25.45 -12.89
CA ASN A 272 -2.47 26.63 -12.53
C ASN A 272 -1.00 26.55 -12.97
N ASN A 273 -0.62 25.58 -13.81
CA ASN A 273 0.74 25.32 -14.29
C ASN A 273 1.76 25.11 -13.16
N ILE A 274 1.32 24.50 -12.04
CA ILE A 274 2.18 24.07 -10.94
C ILE A 274 2.42 22.57 -11.11
N SER A 275 3.70 22.22 -11.31
CA SER A 275 4.12 20.82 -11.40
C SER A 275 4.02 20.16 -10.03
N LEU A 276 3.31 19.05 -9.94
CA LEU A 276 3.15 18.30 -8.70
C LEU A 276 3.89 16.97 -8.78
N THR A 277 4.87 16.80 -7.88
CA THR A 277 5.59 15.54 -7.66
C THR A 277 5.11 14.93 -6.35
N LEU A 278 4.66 13.69 -6.37
CA LEU A 278 4.15 13.01 -5.18
C LEU A 278 5.05 11.85 -4.76
N TYR A 279 5.36 11.75 -3.45
CA TYR A 279 6.17 10.70 -2.85
C TYR A 279 5.48 10.07 -1.63
N THR A 280 5.74 8.84 -1.20
CA THR A 280 6.45 7.78 -1.91
C THR A 280 5.43 6.89 -2.60
N VAL A 281 5.57 6.67 -3.90
CA VAL A 281 4.62 5.92 -4.71
C VAL A 281 5.30 4.65 -5.22
N ASN A 282 4.96 3.51 -4.61
CA ASN A 282 5.59 2.22 -4.95
C ASN A 282 4.62 1.24 -5.62
N GLU A 283 3.31 1.47 -5.44
CA GLU A 283 2.27 0.55 -5.85
C GLU A 283 1.68 0.91 -7.23
N PRO A 284 1.52 -0.05 -8.15
CA PRO A 284 0.95 0.19 -9.47
C PRO A 284 -0.46 0.78 -9.46
N TRP A 285 -1.29 0.39 -8.48
CA TRP A 285 -2.65 0.92 -8.35
C TRP A 285 -2.64 2.40 -7.95
N LEU A 286 -1.77 2.78 -7.01
CA LEU A 286 -1.63 4.18 -6.57
C LEU A 286 -1.07 5.04 -7.71
N PHE A 287 -0.03 4.56 -8.40
CA PHE A 287 0.51 5.21 -9.59
C PHE A 287 -0.57 5.46 -10.63
N SER A 288 -1.44 4.46 -10.88
CA SER A 288 -2.53 4.58 -11.84
C SER A 288 -3.57 5.63 -11.42
N MET A 289 -3.95 5.66 -10.14
CA MET A 289 -4.87 6.67 -9.59
C MET A 289 -4.32 8.08 -9.75
N LEU A 290 -3.04 8.28 -9.42
CA LEU A 290 -2.36 9.57 -9.55
C LEU A 290 -2.22 9.99 -11.02
N TRP A 291 -1.94 9.04 -11.90
CA TRP A 291 -1.92 9.30 -13.35
C TRP A 291 -3.27 9.79 -13.86
N CYS A 292 -4.36 9.09 -13.51
CA CYS A 292 -5.72 9.51 -13.87
C CYS A 292 -6.08 10.89 -13.29
N SER A 293 -5.54 11.24 -12.13
CA SER A 293 -5.73 12.56 -11.51
C SER A 293 -4.90 13.67 -12.19
N GLY A 294 -3.92 13.31 -13.04
CA GLY A 294 -3.09 14.27 -13.78
C GLY A 294 -1.88 14.79 -13.02
N VAL A 295 -1.29 13.97 -12.15
CA VAL A 295 -0.02 14.28 -11.46
C VAL A 295 1.11 14.38 -12.48
N SER A 296 2.01 15.35 -12.30
CA SER A 296 3.13 15.58 -13.22
C SER A 296 4.24 14.54 -13.07
N ALA A 297 4.59 14.20 -11.83
CA ALA A 297 5.65 13.25 -11.52
C ALA A 297 5.35 12.48 -10.22
N VAL A 298 5.98 11.33 -10.06
CA VAL A 298 6.00 10.57 -8.81
C VAL A 298 7.42 10.23 -8.42
N SER A 299 7.72 10.27 -7.12
CA SER A 299 9.00 9.81 -6.57
C SER A 299 8.78 8.44 -5.92
N SER A 300 9.59 7.45 -6.32
CA SER A 300 9.38 6.03 -6.02
C SER A 300 10.67 5.34 -5.58
N GLU A 301 10.52 4.45 -4.60
CA GLU A 301 11.55 3.48 -4.19
C GLU A 301 11.58 2.25 -5.11
N ALA A 302 10.51 2.09 -5.92
CA ALA A 302 10.30 0.95 -6.81
C ALA A 302 10.07 1.33 -8.29
N PRO A 303 10.92 2.18 -8.91
CA PRO A 303 10.74 2.57 -10.31
C PRO A 303 10.65 1.37 -11.27
N HIS A 304 11.34 0.27 -10.96
CA HIS A 304 11.32 -0.97 -11.73
C HIS A 304 9.93 -1.63 -11.79
N ILE A 305 9.08 -1.40 -10.80
CA ILE A 305 7.69 -1.86 -10.78
C ILE A 305 6.82 -0.90 -11.60
N LEU A 306 6.92 0.40 -11.33
CA LEU A 306 6.10 1.41 -12.01
C LEU A 306 6.36 1.47 -13.51
N ARG A 307 7.59 1.25 -13.93
CA ARG A 307 7.96 1.17 -15.37
C ARG A 307 7.12 0.15 -16.14
N LYS A 308 6.71 -0.94 -15.49
CA LYS A 308 5.93 -2.01 -16.12
C LYS A 308 4.45 -1.66 -16.32
N VAL A 309 3.99 -0.51 -15.82
CA VAL A 309 2.60 -0.03 -15.96
C VAL A 309 2.48 0.78 -17.26
N PRO A 310 1.98 0.21 -18.36
CA PRO A 310 1.91 0.89 -19.65
C PRO A 310 0.73 1.85 -19.74
N SER A 311 -0.32 1.59 -18.98
CA SER A 311 -1.54 2.40 -18.89
C SER A 311 -2.11 2.26 -17.46
N PRO A 312 -2.93 3.22 -17.00
CA PRO A 312 -3.55 3.10 -15.69
C PRO A 312 -4.36 1.81 -15.56
N ILE A 313 -4.18 1.12 -14.43
CA ILE A 313 -5.01 -0.02 -14.05
C ILE A 313 -6.41 0.53 -13.78
N TRP A 314 -7.47 -0.16 -14.24
CA TRP A 314 -8.87 0.23 -14.06
C TRP A 314 -9.31 1.50 -14.83
N LEU A 315 -8.52 1.97 -15.81
CA LEU A 315 -8.98 3.03 -16.69
C LEU A 315 -10.17 2.54 -17.53
N MET A 316 -11.33 3.13 -17.33
CA MET A 316 -12.53 2.80 -18.10
C MET A 316 -13.48 3.99 -18.24
N SER A 317 -14.26 3.97 -19.33
CA SER A 317 -15.27 5.02 -19.51
C SER A 317 -16.39 4.90 -18.47
N PRO A 318 -17.02 6.02 -18.06
CA PRO A 318 -18.14 5.98 -17.12
C PRO A 318 -19.28 5.06 -17.58
N ARG A 319 -19.55 5.03 -18.89
CA ARG A 319 -20.58 4.13 -19.48
C ARG A 319 -20.20 2.66 -19.32
N THR A 320 -18.94 2.30 -19.59
CA THR A 320 -18.45 0.92 -19.43
C THR A 320 -18.55 0.50 -17.97
N TYR A 321 -18.15 1.37 -17.04
CA TYR A 321 -18.26 1.12 -15.61
C TYR A 321 -19.71 0.82 -15.18
N GLN A 322 -20.65 1.70 -15.58
CA GLN A 322 -22.07 1.51 -15.28
C GLN A 322 -22.63 0.21 -15.89
N LEU A 323 -22.30 -0.08 -17.16
CA LEU A 323 -22.75 -1.31 -17.81
C LEU A 323 -22.26 -2.57 -17.10
N ILE A 324 -21.00 -2.59 -16.65
CA ILE A 324 -20.43 -3.72 -15.91
C ILE A 324 -21.21 -3.95 -14.62
N TRP A 325 -21.43 -2.89 -13.82
CA TRP A 325 -22.13 -3.03 -12.55
C TRP A 325 -23.60 -3.40 -12.73
N VAL A 326 -24.33 -2.71 -13.60
CA VAL A 326 -25.74 -3.05 -13.89
C VAL A 326 -25.88 -4.49 -14.40
N SER A 327 -24.97 -4.94 -15.28
CA SER A 327 -24.98 -6.33 -15.77
C SER A 327 -24.69 -7.34 -14.65
N ALA A 328 -23.70 -7.05 -13.79
CA ALA A 328 -23.37 -7.88 -12.65
C ALA A 328 -24.54 -7.98 -11.67
N ASP A 329 -25.22 -6.89 -11.39
CA ASP A 329 -26.40 -6.84 -10.52
C ASP A 329 -27.57 -7.64 -11.10
N LEU A 330 -27.85 -7.48 -12.39
CA LEU A 330 -28.92 -8.25 -13.07
C LEU A 330 -28.62 -9.77 -13.06
N ILE A 331 -27.38 -10.17 -13.31
CA ILE A 331 -26.97 -11.58 -13.26
C ILE A 331 -27.10 -12.10 -11.84
N SER A 332 -26.61 -11.37 -10.84
CA SER A 332 -26.71 -11.73 -9.43
C SER A 332 -28.18 -11.93 -9.00
N PHE A 333 -29.02 -10.98 -9.36
CA PHE A 333 -30.47 -11.04 -9.09
C PHE A 333 -31.13 -12.28 -9.76
N ALA A 334 -30.80 -12.54 -11.02
CA ALA A 334 -31.30 -13.71 -11.74
C ALA A 334 -30.85 -15.04 -11.10
N VAL A 335 -29.62 -15.10 -10.60
CA VAL A 335 -29.09 -16.28 -9.86
C VAL A 335 -29.87 -16.48 -8.55
N VAL A 336 -30.10 -15.41 -7.78
CA VAL A 336 -30.88 -15.47 -6.54
C VAL A 336 -32.29 -15.99 -6.80
N ILE A 337 -32.98 -15.43 -7.82
CA ILE A 337 -34.31 -15.91 -8.21
C ILE A 337 -34.25 -17.38 -8.65
N GLY A 338 -33.28 -17.76 -9.45
CA GLY A 338 -33.09 -19.14 -9.90
C GLY A 338 -32.94 -20.13 -8.74
N ILE A 339 -32.11 -19.79 -7.75
CA ILE A 339 -31.93 -20.59 -6.54
C ILE A 339 -33.25 -20.72 -5.77
N PHE A 340 -33.96 -19.59 -5.61
CA PHE A 340 -35.24 -19.58 -4.90
C PHE A 340 -36.31 -20.45 -5.61
N VAL A 341 -36.41 -20.37 -6.93
CA VAL A 341 -37.31 -21.20 -7.74
C VAL A 341 -36.94 -22.67 -7.65
N LEU A 342 -35.66 -23.02 -7.73
CA LEU A 342 -35.17 -24.38 -7.58
C LEU A 342 -35.47 -24.95 -6.18
N GLN A 343 -35.25 -24.17 -5.13
CA GLN A 343 -35.56 -24.58 -3.76
C GLN A 343 -37.05 -24.83 -3.58
N ASN A 344 -37.90 -23.95 -4.07
CA ASN A 344 -39.35 -24.13 -4.03
C ASN A 344 -39.80 -25.34 -4.86
N TYR A 345 -39.26 -25.55 -6.04
CA TYR A 345 -39.54 -26.73 -6.87
C TYR A 345 -39.15 -28.02 -6.13
N HIS A 346 -37.95 -28.10 -5.54
CA HIS A 346 -37.52 -29.25 -4.75
C HIS A 346 -38.40 -29.45 -3.53
N MET A 347 -38.79 -28.40 -2.82
CA MET A 347 -39.66 -28.49 -1.66
C MET A 347 -41.06 -29.04 -2.02
N ILE A 348 -41.65 -28.53 -3.12
CA ILE A 348 -42.94 -29.00 -3.62
C ILE A 348 -42.84 -30.46 -4.05
N ARG A 349 -41.80 -30.84 -4.78
CA ARG A 349 -41.55 -32.25 -5.20
C ARG A 349 -41.36 -33.15 -4.00
N TYR A 350 -40.66 -32.72 -2.97
CA TYR A 350 -40.50 -33.49 -1.73
C TYR A 350 -41.80 -33.67 -0.99
N ARG A 351 -42.65 -32.63 -0.89
CA ARG A 351 -43.99 -32.71 -0.32
C ARG A 351 -44.91 -33.67 -1.11
N MET A 352 -44.88 -33.61 -2.43
CA MET A 352 -45.66 -34.48 -3.30
C MET A 352 -45.19 -35.96 -3.23
N SER A 353 -43.89 -36.19 -3.14
CA SER A 353 -43.36 -37.56 -2.94
C SER A 353 -43.70 -38.11 -1.56
N GLY A 354 -43.69 -37.25 -0.52
CA GLY A 354 -44.12 -37.61 0.83
C GLY A 354 -45.62 -37.95 0.91
N ILE A 355 -46.46 -37.23 0.19
CA ILE A 355 -47.90 -37.53 0.10
C ILE A 355 -48.17 -38.86 -0.66
N ARG A 356 -47.34 -39.18 -1.69
CA ARG A 356 -47.43 -40.49 -2.38
C ARG A 356 -46.95 -41.65 -1.51
N SER A 357 -46.07 -41.42 -0.56
CA SER A 357 -45.55 -42.43 0.37
C SER A 357 -46.38 -42.52 1.67
N TYR A 358 -47.38 -41.66 1.86
CA TYR A 358 -48.27 -41.71 3.00
C TYR A 358 -49.34 -42.76 2.78
N ASN A 359 -48.97 -44.01 3.03
CA ASN A 359 -49.92 -45.12 3.17
C ASN A 359 -50.17 -45.29 4.66
N PRO A 360 -51.39 -44.91 5.19
CA PRO A 360 -51.66 -44.94 6.60
C PRO A 360 -51.59 -46.36 7.13
N GLU A 361 -51.80 -47.38 6.29
CA GLU A 361 -51.71 -48.84 6.66
C GLU A 361 -50.22 -49.21 6.94
N GLN A 362 -49.25 -48.71 6.23
CA GLN A 362 -47.82 -48.97 6.49
C GLN A 362 -47.33 -48.37 7.82
N ILE A 363 -47.85 -47.23 8.21
CA ILE A 363 -47.51 -46.61 9.50
C ILE A 363 -48.18 -47.39 10.65
N MET A 364 -49.40 -47.78 10.47
CA MET A 364 -50.09 -48.65 11.44
C MET A 364 -49.38 -50.01 11.59
N LEU A 365 -48.97 -50.63 10.47
CA LEU A 365 -48.19 -51.86 10.50
C LEU A 365 -46.82 -51.69 11.17
N SER A 366 -46.12 -50.60 10.86
CA SER A 366 -44.77 -50.30 11.43
C SER A 366 -44.88 -49.97 12.94
N ALA A 367 -45.95 -49.31 13.36
CA ALA A 367 -46.21 -49.02 14.76
C ALA A 367 -46.59 -50.32 15.51
N ALA A 368 -47.44 -51.16 14.89
CA ALA A 368 -47.82 -52.46 15.45
C ALA A 368 -46.64 -53.44 15.58
N VAL A 369 -45.75 -53.46 14.59
CA VAL A 369 -44.51 -54.26 14.64
C VAL A 369 -43.55 -53.74 15.71
N ARG A 370 -43.45 -52.42 15.92
CA ARG A 370 -42.59 -51.81 16.99
C ARG A 370 -43.16 -52.12 18.39
N THR A 371 -44.46 -52.08 18.58
CA THR A 371 -45.10 -52.48 19.87
C THR A 371 -44.93 -53.96 20.12
N SER A 372 -45.20 -54.83 19.15
CA SER A 372 -44.97 -56.26 19.26
C SER A 372 -43.50 -56.63 19.54
N SER A 373 -42.54 -55.93 18.88
CA SER A 373 -41.11 -56.17 19.14
C SER A 373 -40.70 -55.73 20.53
N ARG A 374 -41.32 -54.69 21.08
CA ARG A 374 -41.04 -54.17 22.42
C ARG A 374 -41.58 -55.11 23.48
N ASP A 375 -42.76 -55.64 23.26
CA ASP A 375 -43.36 -56.60 24.15
C ASP A 375 -42.62 -57.96 24.18
N ILE A 376 -42.11 -58.43 23.05
CA ILE A 376 -41.26 -59.61 22.94
C ILE A 376 -39.94 -59.43 23.71
N ASN A 377 -39.33 -58.25 23.63
CA ASN A 377 -38.08 -57.95 24.36
C ASN A 377 -38.32 -57.86 25.88
N VAL A 378 -39.43 -57.26 26.32
CA VAL A 378 -39.80 -57.21 27.73
C VAL A 378 -40.16 -58.64 28.26
N MET A 379 -40.79 -59.48 27.44
CA MET A 379 -41.04 -60.91 27.80
C MET A 379 -39.73 -61.69 27.84
N LYS A 380 -38.77 -61.46 26.92
CA LYS A 380 -37.47 -62.14 27.00
C LYS A 380 -36.68 -61.72 28.26
N GLU A 381 -36.66 -60.44 28.62
CA GLU A 381 -36.02 -59.99 29.88
C GLU A 381 -36.69 -60.64 31.12
N LYS A 382 -37.99 -60.68 31.16
CA LYS A 382 -38.70 -61.37 32.28
C LYS A 382 -38.41 -62.87 32.33
N LEU A 383 -38.28 -63.54 31.19
CA LEU A 383 -37.93 -64.97 31.14
C LEU A 383 -36.47 -65.25 31.57
N ILE A 384 -35.56 -64.37 31.20
CA ILE A 384 -34.15 -64.45 31.61
C ILE A 384 -34.03 -64.22 33.14
N PHE A 385 -34.77 -63.25 33.70
CA PHE A 385 -34.78 -62.97 35.13
C PHE A 385 -35.40 -64.13 35.93
N SER A 386 -36.43 -64.75 35.41
CA SER A 386 -37.08 -65.95 36.12
C SER A 386 -36.17 -67.17 36.04
N ALA A 387 -35.40 -67.37 34.99
CA ALA A 387 -34.44 -68.48 34.85
C ALA A 387 -33.20 -68.34 35.77
N SER A 388 -32.80 -67.13 36.08
CA SER A 388 -31.65 -66.84 36.98
C SER A 388 -32.00 -67.02 38.48
N VAL A 389 -33.32 -67.06 38.85
CA VAL A 389 -33.76 -67.21 40.23
C VAL A 389 -33.96 -68.70 40.59
N MET A 390 -33.96 -69.62 39.59
CA MET A 390 -34.21 -71.10 39.84
C MET A 390 -32.94 -71.96 39.67
N ALA A 391 -31.73 -71.42 39.78
CA ALA A 391 -30.55 -72.28 39.82
C ALA A 391 -30.18 -72.64 41.26
N PRO A 392 -30.15 -73.95 41.62
CA PRO A 392 -29.78 -74.37 42.96
C PRO A 392 -28.27 -74.17 43.23
N PRO A 393 -27.88 -73.95 44.48
CA PRO A 393 -26.46 -73.72 44.81
C PRO A 393 -25.66 -75.01 44.60
N SER A 394 -24.64 -74.96 43.73
CA SER A 394 -23.70 -76.06 43.59
C SER A 394 -22.83 -76.16 44.83
N ALA A 395 -22.92 -77.30 45.53
CA ALA A 395 -22.08 -77.68 46.64
C ALA A 395 -20.61 -77.78 46.23
N SER A 396 -19.79 -77.19 47.04
CA SER A 396 -18.35 -77.39 47.08
C SER A 396 -18.04 -78.83 47.65
N PHE A 397 -17.17 -79.55 46.91
CA PHE A 397 -16.35 -80.60 47.52
C PHE A 397 -14.95 -80.65 46.93
N VAL A 398 -14.01 -80.51 47.89
CA VAL A 398 -12.57 -80.88 47.96
C VAL A 398 -11.65 -80.08 47.06
#